data_11c77d57cdab02c4ab589af11e25711a
#
_entry.id   11c77d57cdab02c4ab589af11e25711a
#
_cell.length_a   1.000
_cell.length_b   1.000
_cell.length_c   1.000
_cell.angle_alpha   90.00
_cell.angle_beta   90.00
_cell.angle_gamma   90.00
#
_symmetry.space_group_name_H-M   'P 1'
#
loop_
_entity.id
_entity.type
_entity.pdbx_description
1 polymer ?
#
loop_
_entity_poly.entity_id
_entity_poly.type
_entity_poly.pdbx_seq_one_letter_code
_entity_poly.pdbx_strand_id
1 'polypeptide(L)'
;QALKNINLEIEPGMFGLLGPNGAGKSTLMRILVTLMKPTSGVVLLDGKDIQKHRKEVRSILGYLPQDFRFFTSLKTWEFLDYSAALAGLKNRKERIREVDRMLDQVGLLEVRDRSANRLSGGMKRRLGIAQALIGNPRLVIVDEPTTGLDPDERIRFRNILSNLSRNDVTIILSTHIVGDISSTCQNMALLNKGEVVFSGSPENLVKEAYGHVFKLNLTAYEYEKAKEEYNIISTIPVETGWEIQIVCEVPPDGNAVAIEPNIEHAYVYYMEHKLHADLNV
;
A
#
# COMPACT_ATOMS: atom_id res chain seq x y z
N GLN A 1 15.24 0.08 17.16
CA GLN A 1 14.44 -1.09 16.80
C GLN A 1 13.42 -0.68 15.76
N ALA A 2 13.39 -1.32 14.58
CA ALA A 2 12.53 -0.92 13.47
C ALA A 2 11.11 -1.51 13.57
N LEU A 3 10.97 -2.68 14.21
CA LEU A 3 9.68 -3.33 14.46
C LEU A 3 9.66 -3.84 15.91
N LYS A 4 8.50 -3.71 16.56
CA LYS A 4 8.31 -4.06 17.97
C LYS A 4 7.01 -4.84 18.11
N ASN A 5 7.11 -6.05 18.64
CA ASN A 5 5.96 -6.89 19.02
C ASN A 5 4.86 -6.98 17.95
N ILE A 6 5.25 -7.14 16.66
CA ILE A 6 4.28 -7.28 15.58
C ILE A 6 3.54 -8.61 15.73
N ASN A 7 2.24 -8.53 16.01
CA ASN A 7 1.31 -9.65 15.97
C ASN A 7 0.25 -9.34 14.91
N LEU A 8 0.29 -10.05 13.79
CA LEU A 8 -0.56 -9.77 12.65
C LEU A 8 -0.90 -11.08 11.94
N GLU A 9 -2.17 -11.28 11.69
CA GLU A 9 -2.67 -12.36 10.85
C GLU A 9 -3.22 -11.77 9.56
N ILE A 10 -2.82 -12.34 8.42
CA ILE A 10 -3.20 -11.86 7.08
C ILE A 10 -3.92 -12.99 6.37
N GLU A 11 -5.19 -12.77 6.10
CA GLU A 11 -6.03 -13.68 5.35
C GLU A 11 -5.82 -13.53 3.83
N PRO A 12 -6.23 -14.55 3.02
CA PRO A 12 -6.20 -14.44 1.56
C PRO A 12 -6.98 -13.23 1.04
N GLY A 13 -6.47 -12.62 -0.05
CA GLY A 13 -7.06 -11.43 -0.69
C GLY A 13 -6.14 -10.23 -0.69
N MET A 14 -6.70 -9.02 -0.76
CA MET A 14 -5.94 -7.77 -0.73
C MET A 14 -5.81 -7.25 0.71
N PHE A 15 -4.59 -7.22 1.22
CA PHE A 15 -4.25 -6.67 2.52
C PHE A 15 -3.41 -5.40 2.39
N GLY A 16 -3.81 -4.33 3.06
CA GLY A 16 -3.11 -3.05 3.08
C GLY A 16 -2.25 -2.85 4.32
N LEU A 17 -1.00 -2.47 4.15
CA LEU A 17 -0.14 -2.01 5.23
C LEU A 17 0.06 -0.50 5.11
N LEU A 18 -0.71 0.27 5.87
CA LEU A 18 -0.69 1.74 5.89
C LEU A 18 0.23 2.24 7.00
N GLY A 19 0.85 3.37 6.79
CA GLY A 19 1.63 4.06 7.83
C GLY A 19 2.56 5.12 7.27
N PRO A 20 3.02 6.06 8.11
CA PRO A 20 3.92 7.13 7.68
C PRO A 20 5.30 6.59 7.25
N ASN A 21 6.09 7.47 6.65
CA ASN A 21 7.48 7.15 6.33
C ASN A 21 8.26 6.89 7.63
N GLY A 22 9.09 5.84 7.63
CA GLY A 22 9.83 5.43 8.82
C GLY A 22 9.03 4.55 9.81
N ALA A 23 7.75 4.26 9.56
CA ALA A 23 6.94 3.41 10.44
C ALA A 23 7.42 1.94 10.55
N GLY A 24 8.29 1.48 9.62
CA GLY A 24 8.80 0.11 9.61
C GLY A 24 8.26 -0.75 8.48
N LYS A 25 7.38 -0.22 7.60
CA LYS A 25 6.73 -0.96 6.50
C LYS A 25 7.73 -1.75 5.63
N SER A 26 8.73 -1.08 5.05
CA SER A 26 9.73 -1.74 4.18
C SER A 26 10.59 -2.74 4.94
N THR A 27 10.82 -2.55 6.25
CA THR A 27 11.50 -3.54 7.10
C THR A 27 10.66 -4.80 7.23
N LEU A 28 9.36 -4.65 7.51
CA LEU A 28 8.43 -5.78 7.57
C LEU A 28 8.36 -6.50 6.22
N MET A 29 8.21 -5.76 5.11
CA MET A 29 8.22 -6.35 3.77
C MET A 29 9.48 -7.17 3.49
N ARG A 30 10.68 -6.64 3.80
CA ARG A 30 11.96 -7.37 3.63
C ARG A 30 12.05 -8.64 4.47
N ILE A 31 11.42 -8.66 5.64
CA ILE A 31 11.33 -9.88 6.48
C ILE A 31 10.41 -10.89 5.80
N LEU A 32 9.20 -10.47 5.37
CA LEU A 32 8.22 -11.33 4.73
C LEU A 32 8.76 -11.98 3.44
N VAL A 33 9.53 -11.23 2.63
CA VAL A 33 10.17 -11.76 1.42
C VAL A 33 11.49 -12.50 1.71
N THR A 34 11.81 -12.76 2.96
CA THR A 34 13.02 -13.48 3.42
C THR A 34 14.35 -12.81 3.06
N LEU A 35 14.35 -11.52 2.72
CA LEU A 35 15.56 -10.74 2.48
C LEU A 35 16.23 -10.28 3.79
N MET A 36 15.46 -10.21 4.87
CA MET A 36 15.94 -9.85 6.20
C MET A 36 15.48 -10.90 7.22
N LYS A 37 16.32 -11.21 8.21
CA LYS A 37 15.95 -12.09 9.32
C LYS A 37 15.42 -11.21 10.47
N PRO A 38 14.29 -11.55 11.09
CA PRO A 38 13.85 -10.88 12.31
C PRO A 38 14.84 -11.15 13.47
N THR A 39 14.99 -10.20 14.38
CA THR A 39 15.83 -10.36 15.57
C THR A 39 15.23 -11.40 16.53
N SER A 40 13.91 -11.41 16.64
CA SER A 40 13.13 -12.35 17.44
C SER A 40 11.74 -12.57 16.80
N GLY A 41 11.00 -13.55 17.28
CA GLY A 41 9.68 -13.91 16.76
C GLY A 41 9.76 -14.84 15.55
N VAL A 42 8.58 -15.19 15.04
CA VAL A 42 8.40 -16.16 13.93
C VAL A 42 7.40 -15.58 12.94
N VAL A 43 7.67 -15.77 11.66
CA VAL A 43 6.69 -15.51 10.60
C VAL A 43 6.33 -16.83 9.94
N LEU A 44 5.04 -17.09 9.85
CA LEU A 44 4.50 -18.30 9.24
C LEU A 44 3.80 -17.96 7.91
N LEU A 45 4.02 -18.76 6.89
CA LEU A 45 3.26 -18.77 5.65
C LEU A 45 2.69 -20.18 5.46
N ASP A 46 1.36 -20.32 5.44
CA ASP A 46 0.67 -21.62 5.44
C ASP A 46 1.19 -22.57 6.53
N GLY A 47 1.41 -22.06 7.76
CA GLY A 47 1.94 -22.81 8.90
C GLY A 47 3.44 -23.10 8.86
N LYS A 48 4.16 -22.73 7.79
CA LYS A 48 5.60 -22.95 7.64
C LYS A 48 6.40 -21.72 8.03
N ASP A 49 7.40 -21.89 8.91
CA ASP A 49 8.37 -20.84 9.25
C ASP A 49 9.16 -20.41 8.01
N ILE A 50 8.98 -19.14 7.59
CA ILE A 50 9.59 -18.60 6.38
C ILE A 50 11.12 -18.59 6.43
N GLN A 51 11.73 -18.57 7.61
CA GLN A 51 13.19 -18.57 7.76
C GLN A 51 13.76 -19.98 7.62
N LYS A 52 13.03 -21.00 8.02
CA LYS A 52 13.43 -22.41 7.88
C LYS A 52 13.15 -22.94 6.48
N HIS A 53 12.09 -22.45 5.82
CA HIS A 53 11.62 -22.94 4.52
C HIS A 53 11.82 -21.93 3.38
N ARG A 54 12.88 -21.12 3.41
CA ARG A 54 13.12 -20.01 2.47
C ARG A 54 13.00 -20.37 1.00
N LYS A 55 13.47 -21.55 0.59
CA LYS A 55 13.43 -21.97 -0.80
C LYS A 55 11.98 -22.22 -1.28
N GLU A 56 11.19 -22.89 -0.46
CA GLU A 56 9.76 -23.12 -0.74
C GLU A 56 8.98 -21.82 -0.76
N VAL A 57 9.19 -20.97 0.26
CA VAL A 57 8.52 -19.67 0.36
C VAL A 57 8.82 -18.80 -0.87
N ARG A 58 10.09 -18.70 -1.28
CA ARG A 58 10.48 -17.92 -2.45
C ARG A 58 9.93 -18.45 -3.77
N SER A 59 9.61 -19.73 -3.86
CA SER A 59 9.02 -20.32 -5.09
C SER A 59 7.55 -19.96 -5.29
N ILE A 60 6.86 -19.52 -4.23
CA ILE A 60 5.44 -19.13 -4.25
C ILE A 60 5.22 -17.65 -3.97
N LEU A 61 6.31 -16.87 -3.91
CA LEU A 61 6.29 -15.47 -3.53
C LEU A 61 6.75 -14.59 -4.69
N GLY A 62 5.94 -13.58 -5.04
CA GLY A 62 6.32 -12.47 -5.90
C GLY A 62 6.63 -11.22 -5.09
N TYR A 63 7.59 -10.42 -5.53
CA TYR A 63 7.96 -9.19 -4.84
C TYR A 63 8.23 -8.04 -5.79
N LEU A 64 7.53 -6.93 -5.59
CA LEU A 64 7.82 -5.65 -6.22
C LEU A 64 8.36 -4.68 -5.16
N PRO A 65 9.67 -4.40 -5.14
CA PRO A 65 10.25 -3.42 -4.21
C PRO A 65 9.91 -1.98 -4.62
N GLN A 66 9.99 -1.07 -3.66
CA GLN A 66 9.83 0.37 -3.89
C GLN A 66 10.83 0.87 -4.95
N ASP A 67 12.12 0.54 -4.82
CA ASP A 67 13.17 0.88 -5.77
C ASP A 67 13.36 -0.23 -6.81
N PHE A 68 12.31 -0.48 -7.59
CA PHE A 68 12.39 -1.48 -8.65
C PHE A 68 13.38 -1.08 -9.75
N ARG A 69 14.37 -1.94 -9.98
CA ARG A 69 15.38 -1.77 -11.03
C ARG A 69 15.39 -2.97 -11.97
N PHE A 70 15.67 -2.73 -13.23
CA PHE A 70 15.78 -3.77 -14.25
C PHE A 70 17.01 -3.51 -15.14
N PHE A 71 17.39 -4.55 -15.88
CA PHE A 71 18.51 -4.45 -16.81
C PHE A 71 18.14 -3.55 -17.98
N THR A 72 18.77 -2.38 -18.08
CA THR A 72 18.43 -1.31 -19.02
C THR A 72 18.72 -1.65 -20.47
N SER A 73 19.57 -2.64 -20.75
CA SER A 73 19.92 -3.10 -22.10
C SER A 73 18.92 -4.07 -22.72
N LEU A 74 18.03 -4.68 -21.90
CA LEU A 74 17.07 -5.67 -22.39
C LEU A 74 15.81 -5.01 -22.94
N LYS A 75 15.16 -5.69 -23.90
CA LYS A 75 13.81 -5.38 -24.31
C LYS A 75 12.83 -5.79 -23.19
N THR A 76 11.64 -5.23 -23.21
CA THR A 76 10.58 -5.50 -22.22
C THR A 76 10.30 -7.01 -22.08
N TRP A 77 10.14 -7.72 -23.20
CA TRP A 77 9.90 -9.17 -23.18
C TRP A 77 11.13 -9.98 -22.74
N GLU A 78 12.35 -9.57 -23.13
CA GLU A 78 13.59 -10.24 -22.73
C GLU A 78 13.81 -10.20 -21.23
N PHE A 79 13.47 -9.08 -20.60
CA PHE A 79 13.52 -8.94 -19.15
C PHE A 79 12.58 -9.92 -18.45
N LEU A 80 11.33 -10.06 -18.94
CA LEU A 80 10.40 -11.04 -18.38
C LEU A 80 10.78 -12.48 -18.71
N ASP A 81 11.33 -12.78 -19.90
CA ASP A 81 11.83 -14.12 -20.25
C ASP A 81 12.97 -14.56 -19.32
N TYR A 82 13.88 -13.62 -19.02
CA TYR A 82 14.93 -13.85 -18.01
C TYR A 82 14.34 -14.15 -16.64
N SER A 83 13.36 -13.37 -16.20
CA SER A 83 12.68 -13.57 -14.91
C SER A 83 11.94 -14.91 -14.86
N ALA A 84 11.28 -15.29 -15.94
CA ALA A 84 10.59 -16.56 -16.08
C ALA A 84 11.55 -17.77 -16.03
N ALA A 85 12.73 -17.62 -16.65
CA ALA A 85 13.76 -18.65 -16.58
C ALA A 85 14.28 -18.82 -15.13
N LEU A 86 14.47 -17.73 -14.39
CA LEU A 86 14.85 -17.77 -12.98
C LEU A 86 13.76 -18.36 -12.09
N ALA A 87 12.48 -18.13 -12.42
CA ALA A 87 11.35 -18.75 -11.75
C ALA A 87 11.18 -20.26 -12.07
N GLY A 88 12.04 -20.83 -12.92
CA GLY A 88 12.09 -22.27 -13.19
C GLY A 88 11.35 -22.71 -14.43
N LEU A 89 10.81 -21.82 -15.26
CA LEU A 89 10.20 -22.15 -16.54
C LEU A 89 11.29 -22.53 -17.55
N LYS A 90 11.60 -23.82 -17.67
CA LYS A 90 12.70 -24.32 -18.52
C LYS A 90 12.36 -24.32 -20.01
N ASN A 91 11.11 -24.63 -20.35
CA ASN A 91 10.67 -24.73 -21.75
C ASN A 91 10.53 -23.33 -22.37
N ARG A 92 11.32 -23.05 -23.41
CA ARG A 92 11.33 -21.73 -24.06
C ARG A 92 9.96 -21.34 -24.66
N LYS A 93 9.24 -22.28 -25.24
CA LYS A 93 7.92 -22.00 -25.85
C LYS A 93 6.88 -21.64 -24.79
N GLU A 94 6.87 -22.34 -23.66
CA GLU A 94 6.01 -22.06 -22.51
C GLU A 94 6.38 -20.72 -21.89
N ARG A 95 7.66 -20.45 -21.73
CA ARG A 95 8.17 -19.19 -21.19
C ARG A 95 7.74 -17.97 -22.02
N ILE A 96 7.86 -18.04 -23.35
CA ILE A 96 7.44 -16.95 -24.24
C ILE A 96 5.92 -16.74 -24.16
N ARG A 97 5.12 -17.82 -24.12
CA ARG A 97 3.65 -17.68 -23.91
C ARG A 97 3.32 -17.01 -22.60
N GLU A 98 4.00 -17.39 -21.54
CA GLU A 98 3.79 -16.80 -20.21
C GLU A 98 4.21 -15.32 -20.19
N VAL A 99 5.31 -14.97 -20.84
CA VAL A 99 5.77 -13.58 -20.99
C VAL A 99 4.73 -12.74 -21.73
N ASP A 100 4.23 -13.23 -22.86
CA ASP A 100 3.22 -12.50 -23.64
C ASP A 100 1.91 -12.37 -22.87
N ARG A 101 1.49 -13.42 -22.13
CA ARG A 101 0.34 -13.37 -21.23
C ARG A 101 0.51 -12.31 -20.13
N MET A 102 1.67 -12.25 -19.50
CA MET A 102 1.96 -11.25 -18.46
C MET A 102 1.98 -9.84 -19.01
N LEU A 103 2.60 -9.64 -20.18
CA LEU A 103 2.64 -8.34 -20.84
C LEU A 103 1.24 -7.84 -21.23
N ASP A 104 0.39 -8.73 -21.71
CA ASP A 104 -1.01 -8.42 -22.01
C ASP A 104 -1.76 -8.02 -20.74
N GLN A 105 -1.63 -8.79 -19.67
CA GLN A 105 -2.30 -8.57 -18.38
C GLN A 105 -1.97 -7.21 -17.75
N VAL A 106 -0.74 -6.71 -17.96
CA VAL A 106 -0.31 -5.39 -17.47
C VAL A 106 -0.40 -4.29 -18.52
N GLY A 107 -0.94 -4.57 -19.72
CA GLY A 107 -1.10 -3.62 -20.83
C GLY A 107 0.23 -3.13 -21.40
N LEU A 108 1.20 -4.02 -21.56
CA LEU A 108 2.52 -3.73 -22.15
C LEU A 108 2.84 -4.56 -23.41
N LEU A 109 1.89 -5.34 -23.92
CA LEU A 109 2.14 -6.23 -25.05
C LEU A 109 2.57 -5.47 -26.31
N GLU A 110 1.94 -4.33 -26.61
CA GLU A 110 2.28 -3.50 -27.77
C GLU A 110 3.70 -2.91 -27.73
N VAL A 111 4.27 -2.80 -26.54
CA VAL A 111 5.63 -2.27 -26.32
C VAL A 111 6.62 -3.36 -25.94
N ARG A 112 6.28 -4.65 -26.20
CA ARG A 112 7.10 -5.81 -25.84
C ARG A 112 8.54 -5.73 -26.38
N ASP A 113 8.73 -5.20 -27.58
CA ASP A 113 10.03 -5.08 -28.24
C ASP A 113 10.77 -3.75 -27.94
N ARG A 114 10.15 -2.85 -27.18
CA ARG A 114 10.78 -1.62 -26.72
C ARG A 114 11.82 -1.93 -25.65
N SER A 115 12.95 -1.22 -25.69
CA SER A 115 13.94 -1.30 -24.61
C SER A 115 13.32 -0.86 -23.28
N ALA A 116 13.54 -1.64 -22.21
CA ALA A 116 12.94 -1.42 -20.90
C ALA A 116 13.31 -0.05 -20.29
N ASN A 117 14.47 0.52 -20.63
CA ASN A 117 14.86 1.85 -20.17
C ASN A 117 14.03 2.99 -20.77
N ARG A 118 13.42 2.77 -21.96
CA ARG A 118 12.57 3.74 -22.66
C ARG A 118 11.09 3.69 -22.25
N LEU A 119 10.74 2.87 -21.29
CA LEU A 119 9.41 2.84 -20.70
C LEU A 119 9.20 4.06 -19.79
N SER A 120 7.96 4.56 -19.71
CA SER A 120 7.57 5.57 -18.71
C SER A 120 7.67 5.03 -17.29
N GLY A 121 7.60 5.89 -16.27
CA GLY A 121 7.59 5.47 -14.86
C GLY A 121 6.48 4.46 -14.56
N GLY A 122 5.26 4.74 -15.01
CA GLY A 122 4.12 3.84 -14.85
C GLY A 122 4.29 2.53 -15.61
N MET A 123 4.79 2.55 -16.86
CA MET A 123 5.12 1.33 -17.63
C MET A 123 6.19 0.50 -16.92
N LYS A 124 7.21 1.13 -16.34
CA LYS A 124 8.24 0.45 -15.56
C LYS A 124 7.65 -0.26 -14.35
N ARG A 125 6.74 0.41 -13.63
CA ARG A 125 6.06 -0.17 -12.47
C ARG A 125 5.19 -1.35 -12.88
N ARG A 126 4.47 -1.24 -14.01
CA ARG A 126 3.68 -2.35 -14.58
C ARG A 126 4.56 -3.52 -15.04
N LEU A 127 5.74 -3.27 -15.56
CA LEU A 127 6.71 -4.32 -15.86
C LEU A 127 7.20 -5.02 -14.58
N GLY A 128 7.40 -4.25 -13.50
CA GLY A 128 7.78 -4.80 -12.20
C GLY A 128 6.72 -5.71 -11.59
N ILE A 129 5.43 -5.36 -11.67
CA ILE A 129 4.36 -6.26 -11.21
C ILE A 129 4.26 -7.50 -12.10
N ALA A 130 4.42 -7.37 -13.42
CA ALA A 130 4.47 -8.52 -14.32
C ALA A 130 5.60 -9.49 -13.94
N GLN A 131 6.79 -8.96 -13.59
CA GLN A 131 7.89 -9.78 -13.08
C GLN A 131 7.52 -10.48 -11.76
N ALA A 132 6.90 -9.78 -10.82
CA ALA A 132 6.50 -10.34 -9.54
C ALA A 132 5.47 -11.48 -9.70
N LEU A 133 4.70 -11.47 -10.77
CA LEU A 133 3.68 -12.48 -11.09
C LEU A 133 4.20 -13.69 -11.87
N ILE A 134 5.37 -13.57 -12.46
CA ILE A 134 5.99 -14.68 -13.20
C ILE A 134 6.18 -15.87 -12.25
N GLY A 135 5.84 -17.07 -12.72
CA GLY A 135 5.92 -18.29 -11.91
C GLY A 135 4.66 -18.57 -11.08
N ASN A 136 3.60 -17.80 -11.27
CA ASN A 136 2.30 -18.00 -10.65
C ASN A 136 2.35 -18.02 -9.11
N PRO A 137 2.83 -16.94 -8.46
CA PRO A 137 2.96 -16.88 -7.01
C PRO A 137 1.60 -16.95 -6.32
N ARG A 138 1.57 -17.52 -5.10
CA ARG A 138 0.40 -17.50 -4.21
C ARG A 138 0.36 -16.25 -3.32
N LEU A 139 1.52 -15.64 -3.07
CA LEU A 139 1.67 -14.41 -2.30
C LEU A 139 2.46 -13.38 -3.11
N VAL A 140 1.91 -12.19 -3.27
CA VAL A 140 2.59 -11.04 -3.91
C VAL A 140 2.73 -9.92 -2.89
N ILE A 141 3.94 -9.46 -2.70
CA ILE A 141 4.25 -8.32 -1.83
C ILE A 141 4.67 -7.14 -2.69
N VAL A 142 4.02 -6.00 -2.46
CA VAL A 142 4.16 -4.80 -3.27
C VAL A 142 4.47 -3.62 -2.35
N ASP A 143 5.69 -3.09 -2.45
CA ASP A 143 6.16 -2.03 -1.56
C ASP A 143 6.07 -0.66 -2.25
N GLU A 144 5.15 0.20 -1.78
CA GLU A 144 4.88 1.57 -2.23
C GLU A 144 4.79 1.74 -3.77
N PRO A 145 3.93 0.98 -4.45
CA PRO A 145 3.97 0.90 -5.91
C PRO A 145 3.46 2.15 -6.63
N THR A 146 2.63 2.95 -5.99
CA THR A 146 1.94 4.10 -6.59
C THR A 146 2.66 5.42 -6.34
N THR A 147 3.69 5.41 -5.52
CA THR A 147 4.50 6.60 -5.22
C THR A 147 5.15 7.15 -6.49
N GLY A 148 4.90 8.45 -6.77
CA GLY A 148 5.43 9.13 -7.95
C GLY A 148 4.73 8.81 -9.27
N LEU A 149 3.62 8.06 -9.24
CA LEU A 149 2.76 7.88 -10.41
C LEU A 149 1.75 9.03 -10.54
N ASP A 150 1.41 9.36 -11.79
CA ASP A 150 0.29 10.23 -12.08
C ASP A 150 -1.06 9.54 -11.73
N PRO A 151 -2.17 10.29 -11.60
CA PRO A 151 -3.46 9.73 -11.19
C PRO A 151 -3.95 8.60 -12.09
N ASP A 152 -3.78 8.70 -13.41
CA ASP A 152 -4.26 7.71 -14.37
C ASP A 152 -3.48 6.40 -14.25
N GLU A 153 -2.15 6.47 -14.13
CA GLU A 153 -1.31 5.29 -13.93
C GLU A 153 -1.56 4.66 -12.55
N ARG A 154 -1.87 5.46 -11.50
CA ARG A 154 -2.26 4.94 -10.19
C ARG A 154 -3.56 4.15 -10.26
N ILE A 155 -4.60 4.68 -10.92
CA ILE A 155 -5.86 3.97 -11.11
C ILE A 155 -5.63 2.67 -11.89
N ARG A 156 -4.87 2.74 -12.98
CA ARG A 156 -4.54 1.56 -13.80
C ARG A 156 -3.81 0.50 -12.99
N PHE A 157 -2.83 0.88 -12.18
CA PHE A 157 -2.07 -0.05 -11.35
C PHE A 157 -2.96 -0.72 -10.29
N ARG A 158 -3.85 0.04 -9.61
CA ARG A 158 -4.81 -0.50 -8.66
C ARG A 158 -5.76 -1.51 -9.31
N ASN A 159 -6.26 -1.21 -10.50
CA ASN A 159 -7.12 -2.14 -11.25
C ASN A 159 -6.39 -3.45 -11.58
N ILE A 160 -5.11 -3.40 -11.93
CA ILE A 160 -4.29 -4.60 -12.15
C ILE A 160 -4.23 -5.42 -10.86
N LEU A 161 -3.91 -4.82 -9.71
CA LEU A 161 -3.85 -5.53 -8.43
C LEU A 161 -5.20 -6.13 -8.04
N SER A 162 -6.30 -5.39 -8.17
CA SER A 162 -7.65 -5.86 -7.87
C SER A 162 -8.08 -7.04 -8.73
N ASN A 163 -7.70 -7.06 -10.01
CA ASN A 163 -7.98 -8.19 -10.90
C ASN A 163 -7.16 -9.43 -10.52
N LEU A 164 -5.94 -9.24 -10.03
CA LEU A 164 -5.06 -10.33 -9.59
C LEU A 164 -5.57 -11.02 -8.32
N SER A 165 -6.07 -10.25 -7.35
CA SER A 165 -6.56 -10.79 -6.08
C SER A 165 -7.79 -11.70 -6.24
N ARG A 166 -8.51 -11.62 -7.37
CA ARG A 166 -9.64 -12.50 -7.69
C ARG A 166 -9.22 -13.92 -8.09
N ASN A 167 -7.94 -14.16 -8.34
CA ASN A 167 -7.39 -15.42 -8.81
C ASN A 167 -6.67 -16.20 -7.69
N ASP A 168 -7.17 -16.19 -6.47
CA ASP A 168 -6.59 -16.87 -5.29
C ASP A 168 -5.16 -16.42 -4.93
N VAL A 169 -4.75 -15.23 -5.39
CA VAL A 169 -3.46 -14.63 -5.05
C VAL A 169 -3.65 -13.69 -3.86
N THR A 170 -2.93 -13.94 -2.78
CA THR A 170 -2.86 -13.00 -1.65
C THR A 170 -1.90 -11.86 -2.02
N ILE A 171 -2.34 -10.62 -1.85
CA ILE A 171 -1.54 -9.43 -2.15
C ILE A 171 -1.37 -8.61 -0.88
N ILE A 172 -0.13 -8.34 -0.49
CA ILE A 172 0.18 -7.40 0.60
C ILE A 172 0.72 -6.11 -0.04
N LEU A 173 -0.04 -5.03 0.10
CA LEU A 173 0.28 -3.71 -0.43
C LEU A 173 0.76 -2.80 0.71
N SER A 174 2.01 -2.34 0.68
CA SER A 174 2.44 -1.26 1.56
C SER A 174 2.25 0.10 0.90
N THR A 175 1.76 1.06 1.66
CA THR A 175 1.58 2.44 1.19
C THR A 175 1.53 3.43 2.35
N HIS A 176 1.81 4.70 2.08
CA HIS A 176 1.48 5.84 2.95
C HIS A 176 0.29 6.64 2.39
N ILE A 177 -0.29 6.19 1.28
CA ILE A 177 -1.41 6.85 0.59
C ILE A 177 -2.70 6.15 0.97
N VAL A 178 -3.51 6.84 1.78
CA VAL A 178 -4.77 6.31 2.33
C VAL A 178 -5.75 5.87 1.24
N GLY A 179 -5.85 6.64 0.15
CA GLY A 179 -6.72 6.33 -0.97
C GLY A 179 -6.40 5.05 -1.73
N ASP A 180 -5.17 4.52 -1.63
CA ASP A 180 -4.83 3.23 -2.24
C ASP A 180 -5.45 2.07 -1.44
N ILE A 181 -5.51 2.21 -0.12
CA ILE A 181 -6.13 1.21 0.76
C ILE A 181 -7.63 1.15 0.57
N SER A 182 -8.31 2.29 0.67
CA SER A 182 -9.78 2.36 0.62
C SER A 182 -10.37 1.82 -0.67
N SER A 183 -9.63 1.91 -1.77
CA SER A 183 -10.11 1.51 -3.08
C SER A 183 -9.78 0.06 -3.48
N THR A 184 -8.93 -0.64 -2.71
CA THR A 184 -8.44 -1.97 -3.13
C THR A 184 -8.40 -3.02 -2.04
N CYS A 185 -8.24 -2.65 -0.76
CA CYS A 185 -7.99 -3.59 0.32
C CYS A 185 -9.26 -3.89 1.12
N GLN A 186 -9.54 -5.18 1.37
CA GLN A 186 -10.60 -5.62 2.27
C GLN A 186 -10.19 -5.50 3.74
N ASN A 187 -8.93 -5.78 4.02
CA ASN A 187 -8.35 -5.69 5.36
C ASN A 187 -7.05 -4.89 5.32
N MET A 188 -6.72 -4.28 6.43
CA MET A 188 -5.52 -3.46 6.57
C MET A 188 -4.94 -3.52 7.98
N ALA A 189 -3.67 -3.15 8.07
CA ALA A 189 -3.06 -2.77 9.35
C ALA A 189 -2.44 -1.37 9.24
N LEU A 190 -2.53 -0.63 10.33
CA LEU A 190 -1.86 0.65 10.49
C LEU A 190 -0.60 0.44 11.30
N LEU A 191 0.55 0.75 10.68
CA LEU A 191 1.85 0.64 11.31
C LEU A 191 2.36 2.03 11.71
N ASN A 192 2.74 2.20 12.97
CA ASN A 192 3.33 3.43 13.48
C ASN A 192 4.51 3.11 14.41
N LYS A 193 5.65 3.79 14.23
CA LYS A 193 6.87 3.66 15.06
C LYS A 193 7.28 2.20 15.33
N GLY A 194 7.04 1.32 14.36
CA GLY A 194 7.40 -0.11 14.42
C GLY A 194 6.36 -1.00 15.10
N GLU A 195 5.18 -0.53 15.42
CA GLU A 195 4.09 -1.25 16.07
C GLU A 195 2.83 -1.27 15.18
N VAL A 196 2.07 -2.36 15.20
CA VAL A 196 0.73 -2.40 14.61
C VAL A 196 -0.23 -1.77 15.61
N VAL A 197 -0.76 -0.61 15.24
CA VAL A 197 -1.64 0.18 16.11
C VAL A 197 -3.12 -0.02 15.78
N PHE A 198 -3.42 -0.53 14.58
CA PHE A 198 -4.77 -0.91 14.16
C PHE A 198 -4.68 -2.10 13.22
N SER A 199 -5.64 -3.02 13.30
CA SER A 199 -5.85 -4.09 12.33
C SER A 199 -7.35 -4.34 12.15
N GLY A 200 -7.82 -4.36 10.92
CA GLY A 200 -9.24 -4.54 10.59
C GLY A 200 -9.57 -4.11 9.17
N SER A 201 -10.85 -3.93 8.87
CA SER A 201 -11.26 -3.37 7.57
C SER A 201 -11.11 -1.84 7.53
N PRO A 202 -10.97 -1.23 6.34
CA PRO A 202 -11.01 0.22 6.19
C PRO A 202 -12.25 0.86 6.79
N GLU A 203 -13.41 0.20 6.66
CA GLU A 203 -14.69 0.65 7.23
C GLU A 203 -14.66 0.67 8.76
N ASN A 204 -13.95 -0.27 9.39
CA ASN A 204 -13.80 -0.28 10.85
C ASN A 204 -12.93 0.89 11.31
N LEU A 205 -11.88 1.25 10.56
CA LEU A 205 -11.10 2.45 10.85
C LEU A 205 -11.95 3.72 10.73
N VAL A 206 -12.80 3.81 9.69
CA VAL A 206 -13.71 4.95 9.51
C VAL A 206 -14.69 5.09 10.67
N LYS A 207 -15.20 3.98 11.21
CA LYS A 207 -16.11 3.99 12.37
C LYS A 207 -15.49 4.63 13.61
N GLU A 208 -14.18 4.53 13.80
CA GLU A 208 -13.48 5.15 14.93
C GLU A 208 -13.55 6.68 14.92
N ALA A 209 -13.77 7.30 13.76
CA ALA A 209 -13.85 8.74 13.58
C ALA A 209 -15.29 9.29 13.57
N TYR A 210 -16.32 8.45 13.73
CA TYR A 210 -17.71 8.93 13.78
C TYR A 210 -17.92 9.85 14.98
N GLY A 211 -18.50 11.04 14.70
CA GLY A 211 -18.75 12.07 15.71
C GLY A 211 -17.54 12.94 16.05
N HIS A 212 -16.39 12.71 15.39
CA HIS A 212 -15.14 13.44 15.63
C HIS A 212 -14.67 14.26 14.43
N VAL A 213 -15.45 14.34 13.36
CA VAL A 213 -15.11 15.11 12.15
C VAL A 213 -16.09 16.25 11.99
N PHE A 214 -15.58 17.46 11.89
CA PHE A 214 -16.38 18.67 11.83
C PHE A 214 -15.97 19.55 10.65
N LYS A 215 -16.99 20.23 10.10
CA LYS A 215 -16.82 21.27 9.11
C LYS A 215 -17.17 22.62 9.73
N LEU A 216 -16.31 23.63 9.51
CA LEU A 216 -16.51 25.00 9.96
C LEU A 216 -16.37 25.95 8.78
N ASN A 217 -17.21 27.02 8.79
CA ASN A 217 -17.04 28.17 7.92
C ASN A 217 -16.50 29.33 8.76
N LEU A 218 -15.32 29.81 8.40
CA LEU A 218 -14.54 30.76 9.19
C LEU A 218 -14.20 31.99 8.36
N THR A 219 -14.21 33.15 9.01
CA THR A 219 -13.60 34.39 8.48
C THR A 219 -12.08 34.22 8.39
N ALA A 220 -11.39 35.10 7.66
CA ALA A 220 -9.93 35.05 7.56
C ALA A 220 -9.25 35.15 8.95
N TYR A 221 -9.81 35.91 9.87
CA TYR A 221 -9.27 36.05 11.24
C TYR A 221 -9.45 34.78 12.08
N GLU A 222 -10.65 34.15 12.00
CA GLU A 222 -10.93 32.90 12.72
C GLU A 222 -10.11 31.75 12.17
N TYR A 223 -9.85 31.72 10.85
CA TYR A 223 -9.01 30.72 10.22
C TYR A 223 -7.56 30.76 10.73
N GLU A 224 -6.98 31.95 10.92
CA GLU A 224 -5.65 32.05 11.49
C GLU A 224 -5.56 31.47 12.91
N LYS A 225 -6.60 31.69 13.74
CA LYS A 225 -6.71 31.08 15.07
C LYS A 225 -6.89 29.53 14.97
N ALA A 226 -7.78 29.09 14.09
CA ALA A 226 -8.06 27.67 13.93
C ALA A 226 -6.82 26.85 13.55
N LYS A 227 -5.86 27.45 12.82
CA LYS A 227 -4.58 26.77 12.47
C LYS A 227 -3.69 26.51 13.69
N GLU A 228 -3.83 27.28 14.76
CA GLU A 228 -3.07 27.08 16.01
C GLU A 228 -3.77 26.08 16.94
N GLU A 229 -5.10 25.96 16.83
CA GLU A 229 -5.94 25.21 17.76
C GLU A 229 -6.28 23.80 17.24
N TYR A 230 -6.49 23.66 15.92
CA TYR A 230 -6.97 22.42 15.32
C TYR A 230 -6.03 21.90 14.24
N ASN A 231 -6.00 20.58 14.09
CA ASN A 231 -5.41 19.96 12.91
C ASN A 231 -6.39 20.00 11.74
N ILE A 232 -6.08 20.87 10.78
CA ILE A 232 -6.92 21.10 9.61
C ILE A 232 -6.57 20.08 8.54
N ILE A 233 -7.56 19.23 8.18
CA ILE A 233 -7.40 18.19 7.15
C ILE A 233 -7.65 18.76 5.75
N SER A 234 -8.63 19.65 5.63
CA SER A 234 -9.00 20.24 4.35
C SER A 234 -9.32 21.73 4.53
N THR A 235 -8.94 22.52 3.54
CA THR A 235 -9.18 23.96 3.50
C THR A 235 -9.66 24.35 2.12
N ILE A 236 -10.86 24.93 2.03
CA ILE A 236 -11.46 25.39 0.78
C ILE A 236 -11.79 26.89 0.91
N PRO A 237 -11.28 27.76 0.03
CA PRO A 237 -11.67 29.16 0.02
C PRO A 237 -13.15 29.30 -0.42
N VAL A 238 -13.89 30.12 0.30
CA VAL A 238 -15.29 30.46 0.00
C VAL A 238 -15.44 31.99 -0.06
N GLU A 239 -16.54 32.50 -0.59
CA GLU A 239 -16.73 33.96 -0.82
C GLU A 239 -16.51 34.81 0.44
N THR A 240 -16.83 34.31 1.62
CA THR A 240 -16.77 35.04 2.89
C THR A 240 -15.61 34.63 3.81
N GLY A 241 -14.72 33.75 3.34
CA GLY A 241 -13.62 33.23 4.17
C GLY A 241 -13.16 31.83 3.76
N TRP A 242 -13.22 30.89 4.71
CA TRP A 242 -12.69 29.54 4.56
C TRP A 242 -13.68 28.49 5.06
N GLU A 243 -13.91 27.46 4.29
CA GLU A 243 -14.50 26.22 4.76
C GLU A 243 -13.33 25.27 5.13
N ILE A 244 -13.31 24.79 6.36
CA ILE A 244 -12.31 23.85 6.84
C ILE A 244 -12.95 22.55 7.32
N GLN A 245 -12.20 21.45 7.25
CA GLN A 245 -12.54 20.19 7.90
C GLN A 245 -11.46 19.85 8.91
N ILE A 246 -11.90 19.49 10.11
CA ILE A 246 -11.02 19.18 11.25
C ILE A 246 -11.42 17.87 11.90
N VAL A 247 -10.49 17.28 12.64
CA VAL A 247 -10.77 16.18 13.58
C VAL A 247 -10.48 16.66 15.00
N CYS A 248 -11.35 16.29 15.95
CA CYS A 248 -11.16 16.61 17.37
C CYS A 248 -11.98 15.67 18.25
N GLU A 249 -11.58 15.51 19.52
CA GLU A 249 -12.29 14.69 20.49
C GLU A 249 -13.58 15.36 20.98
N VAL A 250 -13.50 16.67 21.18
CA VAL A 250 -14.63 17.47 21.66
C VAL A 250 -15.10 18.37 20.53
N PRO A 251 -16.41 18.42 20.25
CA PRO A 251 -16.96 19.31 19.23
C PRO A 251 -16.50 20.76 19.46
N PRO A 252 -16.05 21.47 18.40
CA PRO A 252 -15.67 22.89 18.54
C PRO A 252 -16.87 23.75 18.89
N ASP A 253 -16.62 24.82 19.61
CA ASP A 253 -17.66 25.83 19.87
C ASP A 253 -18.09 26.53 18.57
N GLY A 254 -19.35 27.01 18.52
CA GLY A 254 -19.87 27.83 17.43
C GLY A 254 -20.60 27.02 16.32
N ASN A 255 -20.35 27.39 15.06
CA ASN A 255 -21.09 26.86 13.90
C ASN A 255 -20.49 25.57 13.30
N ALA A 256 -19.89 24.72 14.13
CA ALA A 256 -19.36 23.45 13.67
C ALA A 256 -20.47 22.47 13.29
N VAL A 257 -20.36 21.90 12.10
CA VAL A 257 -21.29 20.89 11.59
C VAL A 257 -20.57 19.55 11.54
N ALA A 258 -21.08 18.58 12.29
CA ALA A 258 -20.58 17.21 12.18
C ALA A 258 -20.81 16.65 10.76
N ILE A 259 -19.80 16.04 10.20
CA ILE A 259 -19.86 15.40 8.88
C ILE A 259 -19.48 13.92 8.96
N GLU A 260 -19.92 13.15 7.97
CA GLU A 260 -19.53 11.75 7.87
C GLU A 260 -18.03 11.64 7.59
N PRO A 261 -17.30 10.82 8.38
CA PRO A 261 -15.87 10.64 8.17
C PRO A 261 -15.61 9.82 6.90
N ASN A 262 -14.52 10.14 6.23
CA ASN A 262 -13.88 9.30 5.23
C ASN A 262 -12.63 8.64 5.83
N ILE A 263 -11.94 7.81 5.06
CA ILE A 263 -10.76 7.10 5.57
C ILE A 263 -9.56 8.03 5.85
N GLU A 264 -9.44 9.18 5.18
CA GLU A 264 -8.40 10.18 5.46
C GLU A 264 -8.64 10.84 6.81
N HIS A 265 -9.89 11.22 7.09
CA HIS A 265 -10.34 11.72 8.38
C HIS A 265 -10.03 10.73 9.50
N ALA A 266 -10.40 9.46 9.27
CA ALA A 266 -10.19 8.38 10.23
C ALA A 266 -8.71 8.10 10.49
N TYR A 267 -7.89 8.13 9.46
CA TYR A 267 -6.44 7.97 9.59
C TYR A 267 -5.83 9.09 10.46
N VAL A 268 -6.18 10.36 10.21
CA VAL A 268 -5.68 11.50 10.97
C VAL A 268 -6.18 11.42 12.42
N TYR A 269 -7.48 11.19 12.62
CA TYR A 269 -8.06 11.04 13.95
C TYR A 269 -7.37 9.95 14.76
N TYR A 270 -7.17 8.78 14.18
CA TYR A 270 -6.53 7.64 14.83
C TYR A 270 -5.08 7.94 15.22
N MET A 271 -4.32 8.54 14.30
CA MET A 271 -2.90 8.84 14.50
C MET A 271 -2.67 9.92 15.57
N GLU A 272 -3.59 10.86 15.73
CA GLU A 272 -3.43 12.01 16.63
C GLU A 272 -4.05 11.79 18.00
N HIS A 273 -5.24 11.24 18.03
CA HIS A 273 -6.02 11.16 19.27
C HIS A 273 -5.96 9.79 19.92
N LYS A 274 -6.25 8.72 19.17
CA LYS A 274 -6.29 7.38 19.76
C LYS A 274 -4.92 6.89 20.23
N LEU A 275 -3.85 7.12 19.47
CA LEU A 275 -2.50 6.71 19.88
C LEU A 275 -1.95 7.49 21.06
N HIS A 276 -2.41 8.71 21.31
CA HIS A 276 -1.99 9.50 22.46
C HIS A 276 -2.81 9.19 23.72
N ALA A 277 -4.06 8.74 23.58
CA ALA A 277 -4.90 8.33 24.71
C ALA A 277 -4.35 7.05 25.39
N ASP A 278 -3.86 6.09 24.60
CA ASP A 278 -3.29 4.83 25.12
C ASP A 278 -1.92 4.98 25.82
N LEU A 279 -1.25 6.13 25.67
CA LEU A 279 0.02 6.42 26.33
C LEU A 279 -0.15 7.11 27.71
N ASN A 280 -1.37 7.50 28.07
CA ASN A 280 -1.69 8.21 29.33
C ASN A 280 -2.48 7.37 30.33
N VAL A 281 -2.56 6.03 30.14
CA VAL A 281 -3.19 5.08 31.09
C VAL A 281 -2.16 4.23 31.81
#